data_265781370d0e6cd2f379699265280e85
#
_entry.id   265781370d0e6cd2f379699265280e85
#
_cell.length_a   1.000
_cell.length_b   1.000
_cell.length_c   1.000
_cell.angle_alpha   90.00
_cell.angle_beta   90.00
_cell.angle_gamma   90.00
#
_symmetry.space_group_name_H-M   'P 1'
#
loop_
_entity.id
_entity.type
_entity.pdbx_description
1 polymer ?
#
loop_
_entity_poly.entity_id
_entity_poly.type
_entity_poly.pdbx_seq_one_letter_code
_entity_poly.pdbx_strand_id
1 'polypeptide(L)' 'MSLPQFSDISSFSNIEISEAILETETKLFNLRFKKATRQNFKSHELKHTKRRLAQLKTLLKLRLQKVTSNE' A
#
# COMPACT_ATOMS: atom_id res chain seq x y z
N MET A 1 -11.67 -1.68 -13.64
CA MET A 1 -10.32 -1.90 -13.11
C MET A 1 -10.36 -2.86 -11.93
N SER A 2 -9.53 -3.87 -11.94
CA SER A 2 -9.50 -4.83 -10.85
C SER A 2 -8.76 -4.24 -9.64
N LEU A 3 -9.15 -4.68 -8.45
CA LEU A 3 -8.47 -4.29 -7.23
C LEU A 3 -7.16 -5.04 -7.11
N PRO A 4 -6.17 -4.46 -6.41
CA PRO A 4 -4.91 -5.17 -6.21
C PRO A 4 -5.15 -6.44 -5.41
N GLN A 5 -4.43 -7.49 -5.78
CA GLN A 5 -4.58 -8.79 -5.15
C GLN A 5 -3.49 -8.98 -4.11
N PHE A 6 -3.88 -9.55 -2.98
CA PHE A 6 -2.93 -9.80 -1.90
C PHE A 6 -1.81 -10.74 -2.36
N SER A 7 -2.14 -11.69 -3.23
CA SER A 7 -1.14 -12.63 -3.75
C SER A 7 -0.03 -11.94 -4.54
N ASP A 8 -0.31 -10.77 -5.13
CA ASP A 8 0.70 -10.04 -5.89
C ASP A 8 1.84 -9.56 -5.01
N ILE A 9 1.57 -9.29 -3.75
CA ILE A 9 2.57 -8.76 -2.84
C ILE A 9 3.07 -9.79 -1.83
N SER A 10 2.47 -10.96 -1.78
CA SER A 10 2.83 -11.99 -0.80
C SER A 10 4.22 -12.57 -1.05
N SER A 11 4.74 -12.45 -2.28
CA SER A 11 6.07 -12.92 -2.62
C SER A 11 7.17 -11.91 -2.34
N PHE A 12 6.80 -10.69 -1.95
CA PHE A 12 7.77 -9.63 -1.70
C PHE A 12 8.63 -9.93 -0.47
N SER A 13 9.92 -9.57 -0.55
CA SER A 13 10.78 -9.59 0.62
C SER A 13 10.39 -8.45 1.56
N ASN A 14 10.90 -8.49 2.79
CA ASN A 14 10.61 -7.44 3.77
C ASN A 14 11.09 -6.07 3.28
N ILE A 15 12.23 -6.02 2.60
CA ILE A 15 12.75 -4.78 2.04
C ILE A 15 11.85 -4.28 0.93
N GLU A 16 11.41 -5.17 0.05
CA GLU A 16 10.50 -4.81 -1.03
C GLU A 16 9.18 -4.29 -0.50
N ILE A 17 8.67 -4.89 0.57
CA ILE A 17 7.43 -4.43 1.19
C ILE A 17 7.60 -3.03 1.76
N SER A 18 8.72 -2.79 2.46
CA SER A 18 8.99 -1.47 3.03
C SER A 18 9.09 -0.40 1.95
N GLU A 19 9.80 -0.70 0.87
CA GLU A 19 9.93 0.22 -0.25
C GLU A 19 8.59 0.48 -0.92
N ALA A 20 7.80 -0.57 -1.11
CA ALA A 20 6.48 -0.44 -1.72
C ALA A 20 5.55 0.40 -0.85
N ILE A 21 5.64 0.28 0.47
CA ILE A 21 4.85 1.10 1.39
C ILE A 21 5.22 2.57 1.21
N LEU A 22 6.51 2.89 1.17
CA LEU A 22 6.94 4.27 0.98
C LEU A 22 6.46 4.84 -0.34
N GLU A 23 6.60 4.09 -1.41
CA GLU A 23 6.13 4.53 -2.73
C GLU A 23 4.63 4.74 -2.75
N THR A 24 3.89 3.82 -2.13
CA THR A 24 2.43 3.89 -2.10
C THR A 24 1.97 5.06 -1.25
N GLU A 25 2.62 5.31 -0.12
CA GLU A 25 2.30 6.46 0.73
C GLU A 25 2.55 7.77 0.00
N THR A 26 3.66 7.85 -0.74
CA THR A 26 3.98 9.04 -1.53
C THR A 26 2.93 9.27 -2.60
N LYS A 27 2.53 8.19 -3.29
CA LYS A 27 1.49 8.28 -4.31
C LYS A 27 0.17 8.73 -3.72
N LEU A 28 -0.20 8.18 -2.56
CA LEU A 28 -1.43 8.55 -1.88
C LEU A 28 -1.41 10.03 -1.48
N PHE A 29 -0.28 10.49 -0.95
CA PHE A 29 -0.12 11.89 -0.60
C PHE A 29 -0.31 12.78 -1.82
N ASN A 30 0.32 12.43 -2.94
CA ASN A 30 0.20 13.21 -4.17
C ASN A 30 -1.23 13.24 -4.69
N LEU A 31 -1.95 12.13 -4.61
CA LEU A 31 -3.34 12.07 -5.03
C LEU A 31 -4.23 12.94 -4.14
N ARG A 32 -4.00 12.91 -2.84
CA ARG A 32 -4.74 13.75 -1.89
C ARG A 32 -4.43 15.22 -2.12
N PHE A 33 -3.19 15.54 -2.44
CA PHE A 33 -2.79 16.90 -2.74
C PHE A 33 -3.51 17.42 -3.99
N LYS A 34 -3.57 16.60 -5.03
CA LYS A 34 -4.28 16.96 -6.26
C LYS A 34 -5.76 17.20 -5.98
N LYS A 35 -6.37 16.37 -5.15
CA LYS A 35 -7.76 16.54 -4.76
C LYS A 35 -7.97 17.87 -4.02
N ALA A 36 -7.07 18.17 -3.08
CA ALA A 36 -7.17 19.38 -2.28
C ALA A 36 -6.99 20.64 -3.11
N THR A 37 -6.15 20.59 -4.13
CA THR A 37 -5.88 21.73 -5.00
C THR A 37 -6.79 21.77 -6.23
N ARG A 38 -7.76 20.86 -6.30
CA ARG A 38 -8.72 20.77 -7.41
C ARG A 38 -8.06 20.47 -8.74
N GLN A 39 -6.93 19.79 -8.73
CA GLN A 39 -6.30 19.31 -9.94
C GLN A 39 -7.00 18.03 -10.41
N ASN A 40 -6.81 17.72 -11.68
CA ASN A 40 -7.37 16.48 -12.22
C ASN A 40 -6.80 15.29 -11.51
N PHE A 41 -7.66 14.44 -10.99
CA PHE A 41 -7.26 13.17 -10.40
C PHE A 41 -8.35 12.15 -10.62
N LYS A 42 -7.98 10.89 -10.55
CA LYS A 42 -8.92 9.79 -10.73
C LYS A 42 -9.27 9.22 -9.36
N SER A 43 -10.54 9.28 -9.00
CA SER A 43 -10.97 8.80 -7.68
C SER A 43 -10.71 7.32 -7.48
N HIS A 44 -10.79 6.52 -8.56
CA HIS A 44 -10.50 5.10 -8.44
C HIS A 44 -9.02 4.83 -8.14
N GLU A 45 -8.12 5.69 -8.59
CA GLU A 45 -6.70 5.57 -8.24
C GLU A 45 -6.48 5.80 -6.75
N LEU A 46 -7.21 6.75 -6.17
CA LEU A 46 -7.11 7.01 -4.74
C LEU A 46 -7.55 5.79 -3.94
N LYS A 47 -8.68 5.22 -4.29
CA LYS A 47 -9.19 4.03 -3.62
C LYS A 47 -8.26 2.84 -3.80
N HIS A 48 -7.76 2.65 -5.01
CA HIS A 48 -6.84 1.58 -5.34
C HIS A 48 -5.56 1.69 -4.52
N THR A 49 -5.02 2.90 -4.43
CA THR A 49 -3.79 3.18 -3.70
C THR A 49 -3.97 2.93 -2.21
N LYS A 50 -5.09 3.37 -1.64
CA LYS A 50 -5.40 3.13 -0.23
C LYS A 50 -5.48 1.63 0.06
N ARG A 51 -6.12 0.88 -0.82
CA ARG A 51 -6.27 -0.57 -0.62
C ARG A 51 -4.93 -1.28 -0.72
N ARG A 52 -4.10 -0.89 -1.68
CA ARG A 52 -2.76 -1.47 -1.81
C ARG A 52 -1.91 -1.16 -0.57
N LEU A 53 -1.98 0.06 -0.06
CA LEU A 53 -1.25 0.43 1.13
C LEU A 53 -1.69 -0.40 2.33
N ALA A 54 -3.00 -0.59 2.49
CA ALA A 54 -3.53 -1.42 3.57
C ALA A 54 -3.04 -2.86 3.46
N GLN A 55 -3.03 -3.42 2.26
CA GLN A 55 -2.54 -4.78 2.03
C GLN A 55 -1.06 -4.90 2.38
N LEU A 56 -0.26 -3.94 1.96
CA LEU A 56 1.18 -3.94 2.24
C LEU A 56 1.46 -3.85 3.74
N LYS A 57 0.76 -2.96 4.42
CA LYS A 57 0.93 -2.81 5.86
C LYS A 57 0.48 -4.05 6.61
N THR A 58 -0.61 -4.68 6.17
CA THR A 58 -1.11 -5.91 6.77
C THR A 58 -0.09 -7.03 6.60
N LEU A 59 0.46 -7.16 5.40
CA LEU A 59 1.45 -8.19 5.13
C LEU A 59 2.70 -8.01 5.99
N LEU A 60 3.19 -6.78 6.09
CA LEU A 60 4.35 -6.50 6.93
C LEU A 60 4.06 -6.82 8.39
N LYS A 61 2.90 -6.43 8.88
CA LYS A 61 2.49 -6.69 10.25
C LYS A 61 2.43 -8.20 10.52
N LEU A 62 1.85 -8.96 9.59
CA LEU A 62 1.76 -10.41 9.75
C LEU A 62 3.15 -11.05 9.80
N ARG A 63 4.07 -10.58 8.99
CA ARG A 63 5.44 -11.10 9.01
C ARG A 63 6.16 -10.79 10.31
N LEU A 64 5.97 -9.57 10.82
CA LEU A 64 6.56 -9.20 12.10
C LEU A 64 5.95 -9.98 13.26
N GLN A 65 4.64 -10.19 13.23
CA GLN A 65 3.96 -10.98 14.25
C GLN A 65 4.42 -12.43 14.21
N LYS A 66 4.66 -12.96 13.01
CA LYS A 66 5.12 -14.33 12.88
C LYS A 66 6.48 -14.52 13.51
N VAL A 67 7.34 -13.50 13.42
CA VAL A 67 8.65 -13.54 14.07
C VAL A 67 8.51 -13.46 15.58
N THR A 68 7.63 -12.58 16.07
CA THR A 68 7.46 -12.38 17.51
C THR A 68 6.62 -13.46 18.18
N SER A 69 5.73 -14.10 17.42
CA SER A 69 4.84 -15.12 17.97
C SER A 69 5.56 -16.42 18.33
N ASN A 70 6.82 -16.52 18.00
CA ASN A 70 7.62 -17.68 18.35
C ASN A 70 8.21 -17.61 19.76
N GLU A 71 7.88 -16.57 20.47
CA GLU A 71 8.33 -16.42 21.86
C GLU A 71 7.64 -17.34 22.82
#